data_762ac24b412a29e1c19934861be2cbe2
#
_entry.id   762ac24b412a29e1c19934861be2cbe2
#
_cell.length_a   1.000
_cell.length_b   1.000
_cell.length_c   1.000
_cell.angle_alpha   90.00
_cell.angle_beta   90.00
_cell.angle_gamma   90.00
#
_symmetry.space_group_name_H-M   'P 1'
#
loop_
_entity.id
_entity.type
_entity.pdbx_description
1 polymer ?
#
loop_
_entity_poly.entity_id
_entity_poly.type
_entity_poly.pdbx_seq_one_letter_code
_entity_poly.pdbx_strand_id
1 'polypeptide(L)'
;MALIELKKITKIYDDTAVPVQALKAVDLIIEKEEFTAIVGPSGSGKTTLLNIIGGLDKPTSGNIIIDETDISTFKTDQMIDFRLHNIGFVFQAYNLIPVFTAKENVEFIMLLQGVEKEERERKAIALLTAVDLSDRINSKPTELSGGQQQRVAVARALASKPSFVLADEPTANLDSVTANNLLDIMEKLNKEHKMTFIFSTHDARVIKRAHRVITLRDGAIESDVITDNALANAN
;
A
#
# COMPACT_ATOMS: atom_id res chain seq x y z
N MET A 1 18.50 -4.25 -2.37
CA MET A 1 18.43 -3.64 -3.73
C MET A 1 17.28 -2.66 -3.73
N ALA A 2 17.55 -1.37 -3.97
CA ALA A 2 16.54 -0.32 -3.88
C ALA A 2 15.34 -0.62 -4.78
N LEU A 3 14.14 -0.62 -4.20
CA LEU A 3 12.87 -0.75 -4.92
C LEU A 3 12.31 0.63 -5.23
N ILE A 4 12.35 1.54 -4.26
CA ILE A 4 11.87 2.91 -4.39
C ILE A 4 12.96 3.86 -3.93
N GLU A 5 13.25 4.89 -4.72
CA GLU A 5 14.17 5.94 -4.38
C GLU A 5 13.51 7.31 -4.58
N LEU A 6 13.36 8.06 -3.51
CA LEU A 6 12.87 9.43 -3.51
C LEU A 6 14.04 10.38 -3.37
N LYS A 7 14.15 11.35 -4.27
CA LYS A 7 15.22 12.36 -4.29
C LYS A 7 14.63 13.75 -4.12
N LYS A 8 14.83 14.37 -2.97
CA LYS A 8 14.43 15.74 -2.61
C LYS A 8 12.95 16.03 -2.93
N ILE A 9 12.06 15.09 -2.60
CA ILE A 9 10.63 15.23 -2.85
C ILE A 9 10.05 16.38 -2.05
N THR A 10 9.52 17.35 -2.74
CA THR A 10 8.79 18.48 -2.16
C THR A 10 7.36 18.50 -2.69
N LYS A 11 6.39 18.76 -1.80
CA LYS A 11 4.99 18.97 -2.19
C LYS A 11 4.43 20.21 -1.54
N ILE A 12 3.93 21.10 -2.36
CA ILE A 12 3.22 22.32 -1.96
C ILE A 12 1.83 22.27 -2.59
N TYR A 13 0.79 22.40 -1.78
CA TYR A 13 -0.59 22.64 -2.22
C TYR A 13 -0.82 24.14 -2.20
N ASP A 14 -1.08 24.73 -3.35
CA ASP A 14 -1.26 26.18 -3.57
C ASP A 14 -2.70 26.56 -4.01
N ASP A 15 -3.60 25.58 -4.07
CA ASP A 15 -5.02 25.72 -4.43
C ASP A 15 -5.84 26.36 -3.31
N THR A 16 -5.26 26.59 -2.12
CA THR A 16 -5.90 27.20 -0.95
C THR A 16 -5.40 28.62 -0.71
N ALA A 17 -6.17 29.43 0.05
CA ALA A 17 -5.81 30.82 0.36
C ALA A 17 -4.42 30.99 1.00
N VAL A 18 -3.91 29.93 1.66
CA VAL A 18 -2.55 29.90 2.21
C VAL A 18 -1.89 28.62 1.70
N PRO A 19 -0.77 28.72 0.96
CA PRO A 19 -0.04 27.55 0.50
C PRO A 19 0.41 26.65 1.65
N VAL A 20 0.21 25.33 1.51
CA VAL A 20 0.61 24.33 2.51
C VAL A 20 1.75 23.49 1.95
N GLN A 21 2.92 23.58 2.55
CA GLN A 21 4.05 22.73 2.23
C GLN A 21 3.92 21.40 2.99
N ALA A 22 3.39 20.38 2.31
CA ALA A 22 3.13 19.06 2.91
C ALA A 22 4.38 18.18 3.00
N LEU A 23 5.35 18.35 2.05
CA LEU A 23 6.65 17.65 2.10
C LEU A 23 7.80 18.62 1.80
N LYS A 24 8.93 18.42 2.50
CA LYS A 24 10.09 19.31 2.51
C LYS A 24 11.36 18.55 2.13
N ALA A 25 11.65 18.46 0.83
CA ALA A 25 12.87 17.84 0.29
C ALA A 25 13.17 16.45 0.90
N VAL A 26 12.18 15.56 0.87
CA VAL A 26 12.29 14.21 1.44
C VAL A 26 13.19 13.35 0.55
N ASP A 27 14.25 12.80 1.14
CA ASP A 27 15.09 11.75 0.58
C ASP A 27 14.75 10.44 1.30
N LEU A 28 14.46 9.35 0.55
CA LEU A 28 14.10 8.06 1.13
C LEU A 28 14.41 6.94 0.15
N ILE A 29 14.96 5.85 0.65
CA ILE A 29 15.15 4.60 -0.10
C ILE A 29 14.37 3.50 0.61
N ILE A 30 13.56 2.75 -0.13
CA ILE A 30 12.87 1.53 0.33
C ILE A 30 13.46 0.34 -0.45
N GLU A 31 13.88 -0.68 0.27
CA GLU A 31 14.41 -1.91 -0.30
C GLU A 31 13.30 -2.92 -0.63
N LYS A 32 13.60 -3.89 -1.51
CA LYS A 32 12.69 -5.01 -1.76
C LYS A 32 12.48 -5.83 -0.48
N GLU A 33 11.30 -6.43 -0.35
CA GLU A 33 10.90 -7.32 0.76
C GLU A 33 10.76 -6.60 2.12
N GLU A 34 10.87 -5.27 2.18
CA GLU A 34 10.65 -4.51 3.41
C GLU A 34 9.18 -4.58 3.90
N PHE A 35 9.02 -4.54 5.22
CA PHE A 35 7.76 -4.32 5.93
C PHE A 35 7.91 -3.04 6.75
N THR A 36 7.64 -1.89 6.12
CA THR A 36 8.02 -0.56 6.60
C THR A 36 6.81 0.25 7.03
N ALA A 37 6.86 0.88 8.21
CA ALA A 37 5.84 1.80 8.69
C ALA A 37 6.33 3.25 8.62
N ILE A 38 5.57 4.11 7.93
CA ILE A 38 5.71 5.57 7.95
C ILE A 38 4.75 6.08 9.01
N VAL A 39 5.30 6.67 10.07
CA VAL A 39 4.56 7.13 11.25
C VAL A 39 4.70 8.64 11.44
N GLY A 40 3.86 9.23 12.30
CA GLY A 40 3.92 10.65 12.63
C GLY A 40 2.55 11.20 13.00
N PRO A 41 2.47 12.41 13.56
CA PRO A 41 1.21 13.03 13.94
C PRO A 41 0.28 13.28 12.74
N SER A 42 -0.99 13.56 13.00
CA SER A 42 -1.91 14.00 11.95
C SER A 42 -1.37 15.27 11.27
N GLY A 43 -1.47 15.34 9.95
CA GLY A 43 -0.95 16.46 9.16
C GLY A 43 0.55 16.45 8.90
N SER A 44 1.31 15.44 9.35
CA SER A 44 2.76 15.38 9.11
C SER A 44 3.18 15.12 7.65
N GLY A 45 2.23 14.78 6.76
CA GLY A 45 2.48 14.51 5.34
C GLY A 45 2.51 13.02 4.95
N LYS A 46 2.17 12.07 5.83
CA LYS A 46 2.22 10.62 5.57
C LYS A 46 1.40 10.20 4.35
N THR A 47 0.12 10.54 4.32
CA THR A 47 -0.78 10.22 3.19
C THR A 47 -0.31 10.91 1.90
N THR A 48 0.20 12.15 1.99
CA THR A 48 0.80 12.85 0.85
C THR A 48 2.02 12.09 0.32
N LEU A 49 2.91 11.63 1.19
CA LEU A 49 4.08 10.85 0.82
C LEU A 49 3.66 9.52 0.16
N LEU A 50 2.70 8.80 0.75
CA LEU A 50 2.16 7.57 0.18
C LEU A 50 1.54 7.80 -1.20
N ASN A 51 0.75 8.87 -1.36
CA ASN A 51 0.11 9.21 -2.64
C ASN A 51 1.15 9.55 -3.73
N ILE A 52 2.23 10.21 -3.36
CA ILE A 52 3.32 10.53 -4.28
C ILE A 52 4.09 9.25 -4.69
N ILE A 53 4.43 8.38 -3.73
CA ILE A 53 5.04 7.07 -4.02
C ILE A 53 4.11 6.24 -4.93
N GLY A 54 2.82 6.30 -4.66
CA GLY A 54 1.79 5.59 -5.42
C GLY A 54 1.44 6.22 -6.78
N GLY A 55 2.01 7.37 -7.13
CA GLY A 55 1.67 8.10 -8.35
C GLY A 55 0.20 8.56 -8.40
N LEU A 56 -0.47 8.67 -7.25
CA LEU A 56 -1.82 9.25 -7.12
C LEU A 56 -1.76 10.78 -7.08
N ASP A 57 -0.63 11.33 -6.64
CA ASP A 57 -0.32 12.76 -6.66
C ASP A 57 1.08 12.99 -7.23
N LYS A 58 1.34 14.17 -7.77
CA LYS A 58 2.65 14.54 -8.31
C LYS A 58 3.41 15.41 -7.31
N PRO A 59 4.73 15.20 -7.14
CA PRO A 59 5.53 16.12 -6.36
C PRO A 59 5.60 17.49 -7.06
N THR A 60 5.78 18.56 -6.28
CA THR A 60 6.08 19.90 -6.82
C THR A 60 7.50 19.95 -7.38
N SER A 61 8.44 19.22 -6.73
CA SER A 61 9.82 19.03 -7.21
C SER A 61 10.42 17.76 -6.63
N GLY A 62 11.54 17.34 -7.20
CA GLY A 62 12.23 16.09 -6.85
C GLY A 62 11.92 14.96 -7.83
N ASN A 63 12.59 13.81 -7.65
CA ASN A 63 12.47 12.66 -8.53
C ASN A 63 12.05 11.41 -7.74
N ILE A 64 11.27 10.54 -8.40
CA ILE A 64 10.83 9.24 -7.88
C ILE A 64 11.29 8.16 -8.84
N ILE A 65 12.10 7.24 -8.35
CA ILE A 65 12.57 6.10 -9.12
C ILE A 65 11.98 4.85 -8.47
N ILE A 66 11.31 4.01 -9.25
CA ILE A 66 10.72 2.74 -8.80
C ILE A 66 11.23 1.65 -9.73
N ASP A 67 11.89 0.64 -9.14
CA ASP A 67 12.49 -0.49 -9.87
C ASP A 67 13.29 0.00 -11.09
N GLU A 68 14.23 0.94 -10.84
CA GLU A 68 15.09 1.61 -11.82
C GLU A 68 14.37 2.54 -12.83
N THR A 69 13.04 2.67 -12.75
CA THR A 69 12.25 3.51 -13.64
C THR A 69 11.95 4.86 -13.00
N ASP A 70 12.40 5.97 -13.62
CA ASP A 70 12.02 7.34 -13.17
C ASP A 70 10.58 7.68 -13.62
N ILE A 71 9.66 7.61 -12.66
CA ILE A 71 8.25 7.90 -12.88
C ILE A 71 7.89 9.39 -12.76
N SER A 72 8.84 10.25 -12.38
CA SER A 72 8.60 11.70 -12.18
C SER A 72 8.21 12.38 -13.49
N THR A 73 8.69 11.86 -14.59
CA THR A 73 8.45 12.41 -15.95
C THR A 73 7.23 11.82 -16.64
N PHE A 74 6.54 10.86 -16.02
CA PHE A 74 5.42 10.16 -16.66
C PHE A 74 4.23 11.08 -16.92
N LYS A 75 3.66 10.95 -18.12
CA LYS A 75 2.36 11.49 -18.45
C LYS A 75 1.26 10.69 -17.74
N THR A 76 0.05 11.25 -17.71
CA THR A 76 -1.10 10.64 -17.02
C THR A 76 -1.34 9.19 -17.44
N ASP A 77 -1.35 8.92 -18.76
CA ASP A 77 -1.62 7.57 -19.28
C ASP A 77 -0.52 6.56 -18.89
N GLN A 78 0.75 6.99 -18.95
CA GLN A 78 1.89 6.17 -18.51
C GLN A 78 1.82 5.86 -17.03
N MET A 79 1.39 6.84 -16.20
CA MET A 79 1.24 6.64 -14.76
C MET A 79 0.07 5.70 -14.45
N ILE A 80 -1.03 5.78 -15.19
CA ILE A 80 -2.18 4.85 -15.02
C ILE A 80 -1.73 3.42 -15.31
N ASP A 81 -1.05 3.20 -16.42
CA ASP A 81 -0.53 1.88 -16.81
C ASP A 81 0.51 1.36 -15.81
N PHE A 82 1.43 2.22 -15.38
CA PHE A 82 2.44 1.87 -14.39
C PHE A 82 1.81 1.44 -13.06
N ARG A 83 0.83 2.19 -12.53
CA ARG A 83 0.11 1.81 -11.31
C ARG A 83 -0.59 0.47 -11.46
N LEU A 84 -1.29 0.26 -12.58
CA LEU A 84 -2.03 -0.96 -12.85
C LEU A 84 -1.15 -2.21 -12.77
N HIS A 85 0.13 -2.10 -13.13
CA HIS A 85 1.02 -3.25 -13.19
C HIS A 85 1.99 -3.37 -12.01
N ASN A 86 2.29 -2.27 -11.31
CA ASN A 86 3.41 -2.26 -10.36
C ASN A 86 2.99 -1.94 -8.92
N ILE A 87 1.80 -1.37 -8.67
CA ILE A 87 1.45 -0.86 -7.34
C ILE A 87 0.13 -1.44 -6.85
N GLY A 88 0.16 -2.07 -5.69
CA GLY A 88 -1.05 -2.46 -4.95
C GLY A 88 -1.46 -1.38 -3.96
N PHE A 89 -2.76 -1.14 -3.80
CA PHE A 89 -3.29 -0.17 -2.85
C PHE A 89 -4.28 -0.81 -1.88
N VAL A 90 -4.07 -0.56 -0.59
CA VAL A 90 -4.99 -0.89 0.51
C VAL A 90 -5.34 0.40 1.23
N PHE A 91 -6.61 0.80 1.19
CA PHE A 91 -7.11 2.05 1.78
C PHE A 91 -7.88 1.79 3.08
N GLN A 92 -7.94 2.78 3.94
CA GLN A 92 -8.74 2.77 5.16
C GLN A 92 -10.24 2.49 4.89
N ALA A 93 -10.79 3.03 3.82
CA ALA A 93 -12.21 2.91 3.45
C ALA A 93 -12.52 1.70 2.55
N TYR A 94 -11.62 0.70 2.46
CA TYR A 94 -11.71 -0.52 1.64
C TYR A 94 -11.84 -0.24 0.14
N ASN A 95 -12.64 0.71 -0.29
CA ASN A 95 -12.91 1.12 -1.68
C ASN A 95 -13.28 -0.07 -2.59
N LEU A 96 -14.09 -1.00 -2.07
CA LEU A 96 -14.65 -2.10 -2.87
C LEU A 96 -15.79 -1.59 -3.76
N ILE A 97 -15.90 -2.17 -4.94
CA ILE A 97 -17.01 -1.90 -5.86
C ILE A 97 -18.24 -2.62 -5.32
N PRO A 98 -19.29 -1.90 -4.86
CA PRO A 98 -20.35 -2.48 -4.03
C PRO A 98 -21.25 -3.46 -4.78
N VAL A 99 -21.33 -3.36 -6.11
CA VAL A 99 -22.13 -4.25 -6.95
C VAL A 99 -21.40 -5.55 -7.30
N PHE A 100 -20.09 -5.61 -7.11
CA PHE A 100 -19.24 -6.78 -7.38
C PHE A 100 -19.15 -7.68 -6.14
N THR A 101 -19.05 -8.97 -6.37
CA THR A 101 -18.68 -9.97 -5.35
C THR A 101 -17.20 -9.77 -4.92
N ALA A 102 -16.78 -10.46 -3.86
CA ALA A 102 -15.37 -10.50 -3.45
C ALA A 102 -14.46 -10.94 -4.61
N LYS A 103 -14.85 -12.01 -5.32
CA LYS A 103 -14.13 -12.53 -6.48
C LYS A 103 -14.02 -11.49 -7.60
N GLU A 104 -15.12 -10.86 -7.97
CA GLU A 104 -15.16 -9.86 -9.03
C GLU A 104 -14.35 -8.60 -8.68
N ASN A 105 -14.34 -8.18 -7.41
CA ASN A 105 -13.48 -7.09 -6.94
C ASN A 105 -11.98 -7.40 -7.15
N VAL A 106 -11.58 -8.65 -6.91
CA VAL A 106 -10.19 -9.08 -7.12
C VAL A 106 -9.89 -9.26 -8.61
N GLU A 107 -10.80 -9.86 -9.37
CA GLU A 107 -10.67 -10.09 -10.82
C GLU A 107 -10.56 -8.79 -11.63
N PHE A 108 -11.21 -7.71 -11.15
CA PHE A 108 -11.32 -6.46 -11.90
C PHE A 108 -9.96 -5.87 -12.30
N ILE A 109 -8.97 -5.95 -11.41
CA ILE A 109 -7.62 -5.46 -11.71
C ILE A 109 -6.98 -6.29 -12.85
N MET A 110 -7.10 -7.62 -12.79
CA MET A 110 -6.59 -8.51 -13.82
C MET A 110 -7.36 -8.40 -15.15
N LEU A 111 -8.65 -8.04 -15.08
CA LEU A 111 -9.43 -7.71 -16.29
C LEU A 111 -8.86 -6.49 -17.00
N LEU A 112 -8.54 -5.44 -16.26
CA LEU A 112 -7.91 -4.23 -16.82
C LEU A 112 -6.52 -4.51 -17.41
N GLN A 113 -5.80 -5.51 -16.89
CA GLN A 113 -4.53 -5.99 -17.43
C GLN A 113 -4.69 -6.90 -18.66
N GLY A 114 -5.93 -7.20 -19.09
CA GLY A 114 -6.19 -8.08 -20.25
C GLY A 114 -5.98 -9.58 -19.98
N VAL A 115 -5.95 -10.00 -18.71
CA VAL A 115 -5.81 -11.42 -18.34
C VAL A 115 -7.06 -12.20 -18.72
N GLU A 116 -6.90 -13.37 -19.31
CA GLU A 116 -7.99 -14.26 -19.73
C GLU A 116 -8.89 -14.68 -18.55
N LYS A 117 -10.17 -14.93 -18.83
CA LYS A 117 -11.22 -15.14 -17.82
C LYS A 117 -10.89 -16.31 -16.87
N GLU A 118 -10.58 -17.46 -17.42
CA GLU A 118 -10.30 -18.67 -16.63
C GLU A 118 -9.09 -18.48 -15.71
N GLU A 119 -8.08 -17.76 -16.17
CA GLU A 119 -6.90 -17.45 -15.37
C GLU A 119 -7.22 -16.44 -14.28
N ARG A 120 -8.02 -15.40 -14.56
CA ARG A 120 -8.48 -14.42 -13.55
C ARG A 120 -9.25 -15.10 -12.43
N GLU A 121 -10.25 -15.94 -12.77
CA GLU A 121 -11.06 -16.66 -11.81
C GLU A 121 -10.19 -17.54 -10.90
N ARG A 122 -9.29 -18.32 -11.47
CA ARG A 122 -8.37 -19.17 -10.72
C ARG A 122 -7.48 -18.37 -9.77
N LYS A 123 -6.90 -17.26 -10.24
CA LYS A 123 -6.04 -16.38 -9.44
C LYS A 123 -6.82 -15.67 -8.33
N ALA A 124 -8.01 -15.17 -8.63
CA ALA A 124 -8.85 -14.49 -7.64
C ALA A 124 -9.25 -15.42 -6.51
N ILE A 125 -9.64 -16.67 -6.82
CA ILE A 125 -9.95 -17.69 -5.82
C ILE A 125 -8.73 -17.99 -4.95
N ALA A 126 -7.55 -18.17 -5.55
CA ALA A 126 -6.31 -18.42 -4.81
C ALA A 126 -5.96 -17.27 -3.85
N LEU A 127 -6.08 -16.01 -4.32
CA LEU A 127 -5.83 -14.83 -3.49
C LEU A 127 -6.84 -14.70 -2.34
N LEU A 128 -8.12 -14.93 -2.59
CA LEU A 128 -9.15 -14.92 -1.53
C LEU A 128 -8.92 -16.04 -0.51
N THR A 129 -8.47 -17.21 -0.96
CA THR A 129 -8.09 -18.30 -0.05
C THR A 129 -6.87 -17.92 0.81
N ALA A 130 -5.88 -17.26 0.22
CA ALA A 130 -4.68 -16.81 0.95
C ALA A 130 -4.96 -15.76 2.04
N VAL A 131 -6.12 -15.07 1.94
CA VAL A 131 -6.59 -14.12 2.95
C VAL A 131 -7.76 -14.67 3.79
N ASP A 132 -7.93 -16.00 3.86
CA ASP A 132 -8.96 -16.71 4.63
C ASP A 132 -10.41 -16.30 4.31
N LEU A 133 -10.73 -16.20 3.00
CA LEU A 133 -12.06 -15.86 2.48
C LEU A 133 -12.61 -16.89 1.48
N SER A 134 -12.16 -18.15 1.56
CA SER A 134 -12.60 -19.21 0.66
C SER A 134 -14.12 -19.49 0.69
N ASP A 135 -14.77 -19.24 1.83
CA ASP A 135 -16.22 -19.37 2.05
C ASP A 135 -17.03 -18.12 1.65
N ARG A 136 -16.37 -17.02 1.27
CA ARG A 136 -16.95 -15.70 0.97
C ARG A 136 -16.70 -15.21 -0.45
N ILE A 137 -16.23 -16.07 -1.33
CA ILE A 137 -15.83 -15.74 -2.72
C ILE A 137 -16.94 -15.01 -3.48
N ASN A 138 -18.19 -15.44 -3.31
CA ASN A 138 -19.35 -14.90 -4.01
C ASN A 138 -20.13 -13.85 -3.19
N SER A 139 -19.68 -13.50 -1.98
CA SER A 139 -20.34 -12.48 -1.14
C SER A 139 -20.06 -11.07 -1.68
N LYS A 140 -21.08 -10.21 -1.64
CA LYS A 140 -20.94 -8.78 -1.95
C LYS A 140 -20.40 -8.02 -0.72
N PRO A 141 -19.82 -6.83 -0.89
CA PRO A 141 -19.32 -6.03 0.24
C PRO A 141 -20.33 -5.82 1.37
N THR A 142 -21.61 -5.65 1.04
CA THR A 142 -22.69 -5.49 2.04
C THR A 142 -22.96 -6.74 2.90
N GLU A 143 -22.48 -7.91 2.47
CA GLU A 143 -22.62 -9.20 3.15
C GLU A 143 -21.35 -9.57 3.95
N LEU A 144 -20.33 -8.69 3.92
CA LEU A 144 -19.04 -8.89 4.54
C LEU A 144 -18.86 -7.97 5.75
N SER A 145 -18.24 -8.48 6.82
CA SER A 145 -17.77 -7.63 7.91
C SER A 145 -16.65 -6.67 7.45
N GLY A 146 -16.40 -5.60 8.21
CA GLY A 146 -15.32 -4.66 7.89
C GLY A 146 -13.96 -5.34 7.69
N GLY A 147 -13.62 -6.29 8.55
CA GLY A 147 -12.37 -7.06 8.42
C GLY A 147 -12.35 -7.98 7.19
N GLN A 148 -13.50 -8.56 6.81
CA GLN A 148 -13.60 -9.33 5.57
C GLN A 148 -13.46 -8.44 4.35
N GLN A 149 -14.09 -7.26 4.35
CA GLN A 149 -13.92 -6.27 3.28
C GLN A 149 -12.47 -5.84 3.13
N GLN A 150 -11.76 -5.60 4.25
CA GLN A 150 -10.35 -5.24 4.21
C GLN A 150 -9.48 -6.37 3.66
N ARG A 151 -9.76 -7.62 4.01
CA ARG A 151 -9.07 -8.78 3.42
C ARG A 151 -9.33 -8.91 1.91
N VAL A 152 -10.53 -8.61 1.43
CA VAL A 152 -10.81 -8.50 -0.02
C VAL A 152 -9.97 -7.38 -0.64
N ALA A 153 -9.84 -6.22 0.02
CA ALA A 153 -9.01 -5.10 -0.48
C ALA A 153 -7.52 -5.50 -0.56
N VAL A 154 -7.01 -6.27 0.40
CA VAL A 154 -5.64 -6.83 0.33
C VAL A 154 -5.50 -7.81 -0.83
N ALA A 155 -6.42 -8.76 -1.00
CA ALA A 155 -6.41 -9.70 -2.12
C ALA A 155 -6.46 -8.96 -3.47
N ARG A 156 -7.29 -7.93 -3.60
CA ARG A 156 -7.37 -7.06 -4.79
C ARG A 156 -6.05 -6.34 -5.05
N ALA A 157 -5.40 -5.82 -4.02
CA ALA A 157 -4.11 -5.14 -4.15
C ALA A 157 -3.01 -6.07 -4.70
N LEU A 158 -3.07 -7.35 -4.39
CA LEU A 158 -2.12 -8.36 -4.87
C LEU A 158 -2.45 -8.91 -6.26
N ALA A 159 -3.65 -8.66 -6.78
CA ALA A 159 -4.13 -9.26 -8.03
C ALA A 159 -3.30 -8.86 -9.25
N SER A 160 -2.77 -7.64 -9.26
CA SER A 160 -1.87 -7.15 -10.32
C SER A 160 -0.48 -7.76 -10.29
N LYS A 161 -0.11 -8.56 -9.26
CA LYS A 161 1.26 -8.97 -8.95
C LYS A 161 2.20 -7.76 -8.81
N PRO A 162 1.88 -6.82 -7.93
CA PRO A 162 2.61 -5.57 -7.82
C PRO A 162 4.03 -5.77 -7.29
N SER A 163 4.93 -4.81 -7.58
CA SER A 163 6.26 -4.76 -6.99
C SER A 163 6.21 -4.44 -5.48
N PHE A 164 5.19 -3.69 -5.05
CA PHE A 164 4.94 -3.35 -3.64
C PHE A 164 3.47 -2.97 -3.39
N VAL A 165 3.09 -3.00 -2.12
CA VAL A 165 1.76 -2.61 -1.64
C VAL A 165 1.87 -1.39 -0.72
N LEU A 166 1.09 -0.35 -1.02
CA LEU A 166 0.88 0.82 -0.17
C LEU A 166 -0.39 0.62 0.66
N ALA A 167 -0.28 0.76 1.97
CA ALA A 167 -1.39 0.58 2.90
C ALA A 167 -1.58 1.85 3.76
N ASP A 168 -2.62 2.62 3.46
CA ASP A 168 -2.97 3.83 4.23
C ASP A 168 -3.99 3.48 5.32
N GLU A 169 -3.56 3.51 6.58
CA GLU A 169 -4.34 3.18 7.78
C GLU A 169 -5.17 1.88 7.65
N PRO A 170 -4.57 0.74 7.27
CA PRO A 170 -5.34 -0.47 6.91
C PRO A 170 -6.11 -1.11 8.06
N THR A 171 -5.79 -0.73 9.31
CA THR A 171 -6.40 -1.28 10.54
C THR A 171 -7.35 -0.32 11.25
N ALA A 172 -7.49 0.94 10.79
CA ALA A 172 -8.18 2.00 11.53
C ALA A 172 -9.65 1.71 11.82
N ASN A 173 -10.34 0.98 10.93
CA ASN A 173 -11.77 0.67 11.07
C ASN A 173 -12.03 -0.75 11.62
N LEU A 174 -11.01 -1.40 12.22
CA LEU A 174 -11.08 -2.78 12.68
C LEU A 174 -10.92 -2.86 14.21
N ASP A 175 -11.67 -3.78 14.82
CA ASP A 175 -11.41 -4.18 16.21
C ASP A 175 -10.03 -4.84 16.34
N SER A 176 -9.56 -4.97 17.58
CA SER A 176 -8.19 -5.44 17.84
C SER A 176 -7.91 -6.87 17.36
N VAL A 177 -8.88 -7.77 17.42
CA VAL A 177 -8.72 -9.16 16.98
C VAL A 177 -8.63 -9.21 15.46
N THR A 178 -9.58 -8.56 14.79
CA THR A 178 -9.65 -8.50 13.32
C THR A 178 -8.41 -7.81 12.74
N ALA A 179 -7.94 -6.73 13.36
CA ALA A 179 -6.73 -6.02 12.94
C ALA A 179 -5.47 -6.89 13.07
N ASN A 180 -5.32 -7.63 14.19
CA ASN A 180 -4.20 -8.55 14.35
C ASN A 180 -4.22 -9.66 13.29
N ASN A 181 -5.38 -10.27 13.04
CA ASN A 181 -5.53 -11.30 12.00
C ASN A 181 -5.17 -10.77 10.60
N LEU A 182 -5.56 -9.54 10.28
CA LEU A 182 -5.19 -8.89 9.01
C LEU A 182 -3.67 -8.72 8.91
N LEU A 183 -3.04 -8.23 9.99
CA LEU A 183 -1.60 -8.01 10.02
C LEU A 183 -0.82 -9.34 9.94
N ASP A 184 -1.32 -10.43 10.58
CA ASP A 184 -0.73 -11.77 10.46
C ASP A 184 -0.73 -12.25 9.01
N ILE A 185 -1.84 -12.02 8.27
CA ILE A 185 -1.95 -12.32 6.83
C ILE A 185 -0.93 -11.50 6.03
N MET A 186 -0.83 -10.17 6.27
CA MET A 186 0.09 -9.31 5.53
C MET A 186 1.56 -9.66 5.83
N GLU A 187 1.88 -9.99 7.08
CA GLU A 187 3.21 -10.45 7.47
C GLU A 187 3.59 -11.79 6.83
N LYS A 188 2.63 -12.73 6.77
CA LYS A 188 2.79 -14.00 6.05
C LYS A 188 3.05 -13.78 4.56
N LEU A 189 2.29 -12.88 3.91
CA LEU A 189 2.49 -12.51 2.52
C LEU A 189 3.87 -11.86 2.27
N ASN A 190 4.34 -11.03 3.21
CA ASN A 190 5.69 -10.46 3.13
C ASN A 190 6.75 -11.57 3.18
N LYS A 191 6.68 -12.49 4.16
CA LYS A 191 7.68 -13.54 4.37
C LYS A 191 7.68 -14.61 3.28
N GLU A 192 6.50 -15.14 2.92
CA GLU A 192 6.38 -16.28 2.00
C GLU A 192 6.43 -15.85 0.53
N HIS A 193 5.89 -14.68 0.21
CA HIS A 193 5.82 -14.18 -1.17
C HIS A 193 6.78 -13.01 -1.44
N LYS A 194 7.62 -12.65 -0.46
CA LYS A 194 8.61 -11.59 -0.57
C LYS A 194 8.00 -10.24 -0.99
N MET A 195 6.75 -10.01 -0.58
CA MET A 195 6.00 -8.81 -0.93
C MET A 195 6.46 -7.63 -0.07
N THR A 196 6.81 -6.53 -0.68
CA THR A 196 7.12 -5.27 0.01
C THR A 196 5.83 -4.58 0.45
N PHE A 197 5.74 -4.22 1.73
CA PHE A 197 4.62 -3.44 2.28
C PHE A 197 5.12 -2.12 2.87
N ILE A 198 4.43 -1.03 2.52
CA ILE A 198 4.68 0.31 3.07
C ILE A 198 3.38 0.81 3.67
N PHE A 199 3.39 1.01 4.98
CA PHE A 199 2.23 1.46 5.75
C PHE A 199 2.36 2.95 6.05
N SER A 200 1.28 3.71 5.91
CA SER A 200 1.08 4.99 6.57
C SER A 200 0.15 4.74 7.74
N THR A 201 0.61 4.94 8.98
CA THR A 201 -0.19 4.59 10.15
C THR A 201 0.25 5.28 11.43
N HIS A 202 -0.67 5.34 12.40
CA HIS A 202 -0.42 5.65 13.80
C HIS A 202 -0.75 4.46 14.73
N ASP A 203 -1.13 3.31 14.16
CA ASP A 203 -1.49 2.12 14.92
C ASP A 203 -0.25 1.41 15.48
N ALA A 204 -0.16 1.36 16.81
CA ALA A 204 0.93 0.70 17.51
C ALA A 204 1.10 -0.80 17.14
N ARG A 205 0.03 -1.47 16.71
CA ARG A 205 0.06 -2.89 16.28
C ARG A 205 0.86 -3.06 14.99
N VAL A 206 0.68 -2.14 14.02
CA VAL A 206 1.45 -2.11 12.77
C VAL A 206 2.90 -1.77 13.06
N ILE A 207 3.14 -0.70 13.86
CA ILE A 207 4.48 -0.22 14.23
C ILE A 207 5.29 -1.33 14.91
N LYS A 208 4.67 -2.09 15.81
CA LYS A 208 5.33 -3.21 16.52
C LYS A 208 5.78 -4.33 15.59
N ARG A 209 5.10 -4.54 14.46
CA ARG A 209 5.42 -5.60 13.48
C ARG A 209 6.36 -5.11 12.37
N ALA A 210 6.46 -3.80 12.19
CA ALA A 210 7.32 -3.24 11.15
C ALA A 210 8.80 -3.59 11.39
N HIS A 211 9.50 -3.90 10.31
CA HIS A 211 10.94 -4.14 10.31
C HIS A 211 11.73 -2.84 10.24
N ARG A 212 11.08 -1.77 9.80
CA ARG A 212 11.62 -0.41 9.70
C ARG A 212 10.53 0.61 10.01
N VAL A 213 10.87 1.61 10.78
CA VAL A 213 9.96 2.69 11.18
C VAL A 213 10.56 4.02 10.76
N ILE A 214 9.84 4.75 9.89
CA ILE A 214 10.21 6.07 9.40
C ILE A 214 9.27 7.08 10.04
N THR A 215 9.79 8.00 10.84
CA THR A 215 9.00 9.05 11.47
C THR A 215 8.99 10.30 10.61
N LEU A 216 7.80 10.71 10.18
CA LEU A 216 7.59 11.95 9.44
C LEU A 216 7.03 13.03 10.38
N ARG A 217 7.65 14.19 10.42
CA ARG A 217 7.19 15.36 11.17
C ARG A 217 7.29 16.62 10.31
N ASP A 218 6.20 17.40 10.25
CA ASP A 218 6.14 18.68 9.52
C ASP A 218 6.67 18.59 8.08
N GLY A 219 6.40 17.48 7.39
CA GLY A 219 6.78 17.23 6.01
C GLY A 219 8.24 16.79 5.80
N ALA A 220 8.99 16.51 6.86
CA ALA A 220 10.38 16.02 6.78
C ALA A 220 10.54 14.68 7.53
N ILE A 221 11.51 13.86 7.14
CA ILE A 221 11.90 12.67 7.89
C ILE A 221 12.66 13.13 9.14
N GLU A 222 12.12 12.80 10.32
CA GLU A 222 12.72 13.06 11.63
C GLU A 222 13.63 11.91 12.06
N SER A 223 13.21 10.67 11.80
CA SER A 223 14.00 9.48 12.11
C SER A 223 13.69 8.34 11.14
N ASP A 224 14.64 7.43 10.98
CA ASP A 224 14.56 6.23 10.16
C ASP A 224 15.30 5.11 10.88
N VAL A 225 14.56 4.13 11.42
CA VAL A 225 15.08 3.12 12.35
C VAL A 225 14.70 1.73 11.88
N ILE A 226 15.71 0.85 11.74
CA ILE A 226 15.52 -0.59 11.58
C ILE A 226 15.23 -1.17 12.96
N THR A 227 14.15 -1.95 13.08
CA THR A 227 13.70 -2.53 14.34
C THR A 227 14.37 -3.88 14.61
N ASP A 228 14.33 -4.35 15.86
CA ASP A 228 14.83 -5.68 16.24
C ASP A 228 14.11 -6.82 15.51
N ASN A 229 12.87 -6.60 15.05
CA ASN A 229 12.13 -7.57 14.25
C ASN A 229 12.79 -7.84 12.88
N ALA A 230 13.50 -6.86 12.30
CA ALA A 230 14.27 -7.07 11.07
C ALA A 230 15.45 -8.01 11.30
N LEU A 231 16.11 -7.91 12.46
CA LEU A 231 17.26 -8.73 12.83
C LEU A 231 16.86 -10.18 13.13
N ALA A 232 15.67 -10.40 13.68
CA ALA A 232 15.15 -11.74 13.98
C ALA A 232 14.75 -12.56 12.74
N ASN A 233 14.42 -11.89 11.62
CA ASN A 233 14.04 -12.54 10.36
C ASN A 233 15.22 -12.76 9.39
N ALA A 234 16.42 -12.25 9.71
CA ALA A 234 17.65 -12.44 8.91
C ALA A 234 18.48 -13.68 9.30
N ASN A 235 18.09 -14.39 10.37
CA ASN A 235 18.69 -15.64 10.86
C ASN A 235 17.74 -16.82 10.56
#